data_00094788a19b980ed6ab14aa1dcd6bf9
#
_entry.id   00094788a19b980ed6ab14aa1dcd6bf9
#
_cell.length_a   1.000
_cell.length_b   1.000
_cell.length_c   1.000
_cell.angle_alpha   90.00
_cell.angle_beta   90.00
_cell.angle_gamma   90.00
#
_symmetry.space_group_name_H-M   'P 1'
#
loop_
_entity.id
_entity.type
_entity.pdbx_description
1 polymer ?
#
loop_
_entity_poly.entity_id
_entity_poly.type
_entity_poly.pdbx_seq_one_letter_code
_entity_poly.pdbx_strand_id
1 'polypeptide(L)'
;MTIRGILFDVDDTLVDYSATARAGILAHLGAEGLLDRFASPEHAVALWKELEEREYPRYLAGELTFSGQQELRSELLLAHIGASTDDPRAWFDRYVALRDTTWAAFPDAEPLLSALTGRIAVGVVSNSSRSHQVGKLRTVGLLPHFGEAVLCSAEFGTPKPHPEIFLAGCDLLGLPPEQVAYVGDRWDVDGLGARDAGLRAYWLNRAANGTARQDGVTVIGSLTALSAL
;
A
#
# COMPACT_ATOMS: atom_id res chain seq x y z
N MET A 1 5.45 -25.85 10.29
CA MET A 1 6.32 -24.99 11.13
C MET A 1 5.46 -23.92 11.78
N THR A 2 5.80 -23.48 12.98
CA THR A 2 5.07 -22.46 13.72
C THR A 2 5.49 -21.08 13.23
N ILE A 3 4.55 -20.20 12.91
CA ILE A 3 4.81 -18.80 12.56
C ILE A 3 5.18 -18.04 13.84
N ARG A 4 6.24 -17.26 13.74
CA ARG A 4 6.80 -16.43 14.83
C ARG A 4 6.91 -14.95 14.46
N GLY A 5 6.78 -14.63 13.16
CA GLY A 5 6.78 -13.28 12.65
C GLY A 5 5.73 -13.08 11.56
N ILE A 6 5.21 -11.85 11.44
CA ILE A 6 4.35 -11.43 10.35
C ILE A 6 4.85 -10.10 9.79
N LEU A 7 5.07 -10.08 8.48
CA LEU A 7 5.31 -8.87 7.71
C LEU A 7 4.02 -8.45 7.01
N PHE A 8 3.73 -7.17 7.03
CA PHE A 8 2.54 -6.58 6.42
C PHE A 8 2.93 -5.63 5.29
N ASP A 9 2.16 -5.62 4.22
CA ASP A 9 2.01 -4.43 3.41
C ASP A 9 1.20 -3.36 4.16
N VAL A 10 1.16 -2.12 3.65
CA VAL A 10 0.48 -1.00 4.30
C VAL A 10 -0.77 -0.58 3.53
N ASP A 11 -0.59 -0.21 2.25
CA ASP A 11 -1.64 0.40 1.43
C ASP A 11 -2.66 -0.65 1.01
N ASP A 12 -3.94 -0.38 1.25
CA ASP A 12 -5.08 -1.31 1.07
C ASP A 12 -4.97 -2.64 1.86
N THR A 13 -3.94 -2.75 2.73
CA THR A 13 -3.77 -3.86 3.68
C THR A 13 -4.11 -3.42 5.11
N LEU A 14 -3.33 -2.50 5.68
CA LEU A 14 -3.53 -1.94 7.03
C LEU A 14 -4.28 -0.61 6.97
N VAL A 15 -4.02 0.18 5.96
CA VAL A 15 -4.56 1.53 5.74
C VAL A 15 -5.40 1.52 4.46
N ASP A 16 -6.59 2.11 4.52
CA ASP A 16 -7.51 2.23 3.37
C ASP A 16 -7.03 3.34 2.42
N TYR A 17 -6.00 2.98 1.62
CA TYR A 17 -5.41 3.88 0.65
C TYR A 17 -6.41 4.25 -0.44
N SER A 18 -7.14 3.29 -0.95
CA SER A 18 -8.11 3.48 -2.04
C SER A 18 -9.21 4.48 -1.66
N ALA A 19 -9.78 4.38 -0.45
CA ALA A 19 -10.78 5.34 0.00
C ALA A 19 -10.17 6.74 0.22
N THR A 20 -8.96 6.81 0.78
CA THR A 20 -8.23 8.06 1.01
C THR A 20 -7.86 8.75 -0.31
N ALA A 21 -7.33 8.01 -1.28
CA ALA A 21 -7.01 8.54 -2.61
C ALA A 21 -8.26 9.04 -3.35
N ARG A 22 -9.38 8.29 -3.25
CA ARG A 22 -10.70 8.70 -3.77
C ARG A 22 -11.17 10.02 -3.16
N ALA A 23 -11.17 10.11 -1.83
CA ALA A 23 -11.61 11.31 -1.13
C ALA A 23 -10.74 12.53 -1.50
N GLY A 24 -9.42 12.33 -1.53
CA GLY A 24 -8.45 13.37 -1.86
C GLY A 24 -8.63 13.93 -3.27
N ILE A 25 -8.77 13.06 -4.28
CA ILE A 25 -8.90 13.54 -5.66
C ILE A 25 -10.23 14.26 -5.89
N LEU A 26 -11.33 13.77 -5.31
CA LEU A 26 -12.63 14.43 -5.41
C LEU A 26 -12.62 15.81 -4.73
N ALA A 27 -12.03 15.89 -3.54
CA ALA A 27 -11.90 17.17 -2.82
C ALA A 27 -11.03 18.16 -3.60
N HIS A 28 -9.91 17.67 -4.17
CA HIS A 28 -8.99 18.52 -4.94
C HIS A 28 -9.63 19.03 -6.22
N LEU A 29 -10.24 18.17 -7.03
CA LEU A 29 -10.93 18.56 -8.26
C LEU A 29 -12.12 19.50 -7.97
N GLY A 30 -12.84 19.29 -6.86
CA GLY A 30 -13.89 20.20 -6.40
C GLY A 30 -13.35 21.57 -6.04
N ALA A 31 -12.25 21.65 -5.30
CA ALA A 31 -11.60 22.92 -4.92
C ALA A 31 -11.05 23.69 -6.13
N GLU A 32 -10.58 23.00 -7.16
CA GLU A 32 -10.10 23.59 -8.41
C GLU A 32 -11.25 23.92 -9.41
N GLY A 33 -12.51 23.57 -9.10
CA GLY A 33 -13.66 23.77 -10.00
C GLY A 33 -13.60 22.90 -11.26
N LEU A 34 -12.93 21.77 -11.21
CA LEU A 34 -12.70 20.88 -12.35
C LEU A 34 -13.58 19.62 -12.36
N LEU A 35 -14.27 19.33 -11.26
CA LEU A 35 -15.00 18.07 -11.10
C LEU A 35 -16.12 17.92 -12.15
N ASP A 36 -16.81 19.01 -12.50
CA ASP A 36 -17.90 19.02 -13.48
C ASP A 36 -17.43 18.80 -14.94
N ARG A 37 -16.12 18.75 -15.18
CA ARG A 37 -15.56 18.41 -16.49
C ARG A 37 -15.48 16.90 -16.74
N PHE A 38 -15.70 16.09 -15.72
CA PHE A 38 -15.78 14.63 -15.84
C PHE A 38 -17.24 14.19 -16.03
N ALA A 39 -17.43 13.03 -16.66
CA ALA A 39 -18.76 12.44 -16.84
C ALA A 39 -19.46 12.12 -15.52
N SER A 40 -18.68 11.80 -14.49
CA SER A 40 -19.13 11.62 -13.10
C SER A 40 -17.94 11.70 -12.13
N PRO A 41 -18.17 11.87 -10.82
CA PRO A 41 -17.12 11.76 -9.81
C PRO A 41 -16.41 10.39 -9.85
N GLU A 42 -17.14 9.32 -10.11
CA GLU A 42 -16.60 7.96 -10.24
C GLU A 42 -15.65 7.84 -11.43
N HIS A 43 -15.96 8.52 -12.55
CA HIS A 43 -15.07 8.57 -13.72
C HIS A 43 -13.74 9.27 -13.40
N ALA A 44 -13.79 10.38 -12.68
CA ALA A 44 -12.58 11.08 -12.23
C ALA A 44 -11.70 10.18 -11.34
N VAL A 45 -12.31 9.47 -10.40
CA VAL A 45 -11.62 8.52 -9.52
C VAL A 45 -11.03 7.35 -10.29
N ALA A 46 -11.80 6.76 -11.22
CA ALA A 46 -11.33 5.63 -12.03
C ALA A 46 -10.13 6.03 -12.90
N LEU A 47 -10.18 7.19 -13.55
CA LEU A 47 -9.06 7.70 -14.33
C LEU A 47 -7.84 7.99 -13.45
N TRP A 48 -8.03 8.60 -12.27
CA TRP A 48 -6.90 8.86 -11.35
C TRP A 48 -6.20 7.58 -10.92
N LYS A 49 -6.98 6.55 -10.61
CA LYS A 49 -6.47 5.21 -10.27
C LYS A 49 -5.76 4.56 -11.45
N GLU A 50 -6.35 4.59 -12.65
CA GLU A 50 -5.73 4.08 -13.88
C GLU A 50 -4.36 4.72 -14.15
N LEU A 51 -4.27 6.05 -14.00
CA LEU A 51 -3.02 6.78 -14.16
C LEU A 51 -1.97 6.33 -13.12
N GLU A 52 -2.37 6.10 -11.88
CA GLU A 52 -1.47 5.56 -10.85
C GLU A 52 -0.99 4.15 -11.19
N GLU A 53 -1.90 3.24 -11.53
CA GLU A 53 -1.60 1.86 -11.90
C GLU A 53 -0.69 1.76 -13.13
N ARG A 54 -0.72 2.76 -14.02
CA ARG A 54 0.13 2.84 -15.20
C ARG A 54 1.49 3.46 -14.91
N GLU A 55 1.56 4.56 -14.17
CA GLU A 55 2.79 5.34 -14.02
C GLU A 55 3.64 4.90 -12.82
N TYR A 56 3.02 4.36 -11.76
CA TYR A 56 3.77 3.93 -10.59
C TYR A 56 4.71 2.73 -10.84
N PRO A 57 4.34 1.70 -11.62
CA PRO A 57 5.27 0.64 -12.02
C PRO A 57 6.48 1.16 -12.80
N ARG A 58 6.34 2.22 -13.59
CA ARG A 58 7.45 2.85 -14.31
C ARG A 58 8.47 3.51 -13.38
N TYR A 59 7.98 4.10 -12.27
CA TYR A 59 8.86 4.54 -11.19
C TYR A 59 9.59 3.36 -10.54
N LEU A 60 8.90 2.28 -10.23
CA LEU A 60 9.52 1.08 -9.63
C LEU A 60 10.55 0.43 -10.56
N ALA A 61 10.37 0.54 -11.88
CA ALA A 61 11.31 0.09 -12.91
C ALA A 61 12.48 1.06 -13.13
N GLY A 62 12.50 2.22 -12.46
CA GLY A 62 13.55 3.24 -12.62
C GLY A 62 13.43 4.10 -13.89
N GLU A 63 12.31 4.00 -14.64
CA GLU A 63 12.06 4.81 -15.83
C GLU A 63 11.69 6.26 -15.49
N LEU A 64 11.09 6.46 -14.33
CA LEU A 64 10.66 7.76 -13.82
C LEU A 64 11.22 7.98 -12.41
N THR A 65 11.39 9.24 -12.02
CA THR A 65 11.58 9.58 -10.60
C THR A 65 10.24 9.48 -9.85
N PHE A 66 10.28 9.43 -8.51
CA PHE A 66 9.07 9.44 -7.70
C PHE A 66 8.23 10.70 -7.94
N SER A 67 8.86 11.88 -8.02
CA SER A 67 8.15 13.12 -8.37
C SER A 67 7.68 13.13 -9.83
N GLY A 68 8.50 12.62 -10.75
CA GLY A 68 8.16 12.60 -12.17
C GLY A 68 6.90 11.81 -12.51
N GLN A 69 6.66 10.65 -11.85
CA GLN A 69 5.40 9.91 -12.04
C GLN A 69 4.20 10.70 -11.48
N GLN A 70 4.38 11.46 -10.42
CA GLN A 70 3.33 12.30 -9.82
C GLN A 70 2.96 13.48 -10.71
N GLU A 71 3.97 14.19 -11.22
CA GLU A 71 3.81 15.29 -12.16
C GLU A 71 3.12 14.84 -13.45
N LEU A 72 3.58 13.72 -14.03
CA LEU A 72 2.99 13.14 -15.22
C LEU A 72 1.52 12.74 -15.03
N ARG A 73 1.17 12.17 -13.87
CA ARG A 73 -0.24 11.86 -13.53
C ARG A 73 -1.10 13.12 -13.50
N SER A 74 -0.60 14.22 -12.95
CA SER A 74 -1.29 15.52 -12.94
C SER A 74 -1.54 16.04 -14.35
N GLU A 75 -0.50 16.04 -15.19
CA GLU A 75 -0.57 16.49 -16.58
C GLU A 75 -1.58 15.66 -17.38
N LEU A 76 -1.51 14.34 -17.27
CA LEU A 76 -2.39 13.42 -18.01
C LEU A 76 -3.85 13.54 -17.59
N LEU A 77 -4.13 13.68 -16.27
CA LEU A 77 -5.48 13.90 -15.78
C LEU A 77 -6.06 15.21 -16.32
N LEU A 78 -5.28 16.30 -16.23
CA LEU A 78 -5.70 17.62 -16.71
C LEU A 78 -5.88 17.64 -18.22
N ALA A 79 -4.97 17.04 -18.99
CA ALA A 79 -5.07 16.93 -20.44
C ALA A 79 -6.34 16.18 -20.87
N HIS A 80 -6.75 15.13 -20.14
CA HIS A 80 -7.98 14.38 -20.42
C HIS A 80 -9.23 15.27 -20.43
N ILE A 81 -9.28 16.29 -19.58
CA ILE A 81 -10.40 17.23 -19.48
C ILE A 81 -10.16 18.55 -20.22
N GLY A 82 -9.13 18.62 -21.08
CA GLY A 82 -8.78 19.84 -21.80
C GLY A 82 -8.31 20.99 -20.90
N ALA A 83 -7.70 20.67 -19.76
CA ALA A 83 -7.06 21.61 -18.84
C ALA A 83 -5.54 21.41 -18.83
N SER A 84 -4.83 22.35 -18.21
CA SER A 84 -3.38 22.29 -18.02
C SER A 84 -2.98 22.99 -16.73
N THR A 85 -1.75 22.80 -16.30
CA THR A 85 -1.13 23.55 -15.21
C THR A 85 0.31 23.91 -15.60
N ASP A 86 0.77 25.07 -15.16
CA ASP A 86 2.16 25.51 -15.34
C ASP A 86 3.09 24.87 -14.31
N ASP A 87 2.54 24.30 -13.24
CA ASP A 87 3.28 23.63 -12.17
C ASP A 87 2.58 22.32 -11.76
N PRO A 88 2.84 21.20 -12.48
CA PRO A 88 2.28 19.90 -12.17
C PRO A 88 2.65 19.39 -10.77
N ARG A 89 3.82 19.76 -10.27
CA ARG A 89 4.28 19.41 -8.93
C ARG A 89 3.43 20.06 -7.86
N ALA A 90 3.26 21.38 -7.91
CA ALA A 90 2.44 22.11 -6.97
C ALA A 90 0.96 21.67 -7.04
N TRP A 91 0.48 21.30 -8.23
CA TRP A 91 -0.87 20.73 -8.38
C TRP A 91 -1.01 19.41 -7.62
N PHE A 92 -0.03 18.51 -7.79
CA PHE A 92 -0.02 17.23 -7.06
C PHE A 92 0.12 17.43 -5.55
N ASP A 93 0.93 18.39 -5.11
CA ASP A 93 1.12 18.69 -3.67
C ASP A 93 -0.17 19.17 -3.01
N ARG A 94 -1.00 19.95 -3.71
CA ARG A 94 -2.34 20.34 -3.22
C ARG A 94 -3.27 19.13 -3.10
N TYR A 95 -3.23 18.20 -4.05
CA TYR A 95 -3.93 16.92 -3.94
C TYR A 95 -3.48 16.14 -2.71
N VAL A 96 -2.17 15.99 -2.51
CA VAL A 96 -1.59 15.29 -1.34
C VAL A 96 -2.04 15.93 -0.04
N ALA A 97 -2.02 17.27 0.05
CA ALA A 97 -2.45 17.98 1.25
C ALA A 97 -3.91 17.67 1.65
N LEU A 98 -4.80 17.54 0.67
CA LEU A 98 -6.20 17.17 0.91
C LEU A 98 -6.35 15.68 1.22
N ARG A 99 -5.69 14.82 0.44
CA ARG A 99 -5.68 13.37 0.65
C ARG A 99 -5.22 13.01 2.08
N ASP A 100 -4.14 13.61 2.53
CA ASP A 100 -3.49 13.25 3.79
C ASP A 100 -4.31 13.64 5.04
N THR A 101 -5.37 14.41 4.87
CA THR A 101 -6.33 14.71 5.95
C THR A 101 -7.30 13.55 6.23
N THR A 102 -7.36 12.53 5.38
CA THR A 102 -8.40 11.49 5.41
C THR A 102 -7.86 10.07 5.67
N TRP A 103 -6.59 9.92 6.07
CA TRP A 103 -6.02 8.62 6.38
C TRP A 103 -6.83 7.88 7.44
N ALA A 104 -7.19 6.63 7.15
CA ALA A 104 -7.85 5.74 8.08
C ALA A 104 -7.25 4.33 8.01
N ALA A 105 -7.09 3.67 9.15
CA ALA A 105 -6.79 2.25 9.19
C ALA A 105 -8.05 1.44 8.91
N PHE A 106 -7.88 0.25 8.31
CA PHE A 106 -8.99 -0.71 8.29
C PHE A 106 -9.39 -1.13 9.70
N PRO A 107 -10.69 -1.35 9.97
CA PRO A 107 -11.18 -1.63 11.33
C PRO A 107 -10.60 -2.90 11.97
N ASP A 108 -10.09 -3.83 11.15
CA ASP A 108 -9.51 -5.10 11.59
C ASP A 108 -7.98 -5.02 11.82
N ALA A 109 -7.33 -3.92 11.48
CA ALA A 109 -5.88 -3.76 11.60
C ALA A 109 -5.43 -3.64 13.06
N GLU A 110 -5.94 -2.63 13.80
CA GLU A 110 -5.55 -2.40 15.19
C GLU A 110 -5.90 -3.58 16.11
N PRO A 111 -7.11 -4.19 16.06
CA PRO A 111 -7.42 -5.37 16.88
C PRO A 111 -6.49 -6.55 16.63
N LEU A 112 -6.11 -6.81 15.36
CA LEU A 112 -5.14 -7.84 15.04
C LEU A 112 -3.77 -7.53 15.63
N LEU A 113 -3.22 -6.35 15.36
CA LEU A 113 -1.88 -5.95 15.81
C LEU A 113 -1.78 -5.99 17.35
N SER A 114 -2.79 -5.51 18.05
CA SER A 114 -2.89 -5.60 19.50
C SER A 114 -2.91 -7.06 20.00
N ALA A 115 -3.63 -7.96 19.32
CA ALA A 115 -3.68 -9.38 19.68
C ALA A 115 -2.34 -10.11 19.43
N LEU A 116 -1.52 -9.64 18.50
CA LEU A 116 -0.20 -10.19 18.18
C LEU A 116 0.91 -9.67 19.11
N THR A 117 0.70 -8.52 19.74
CA THR A 117 1.71 -7.86 20.60
C THR A 117 2.23 -8.80 21.69
N GLY A 118 3.56 -8.92 21.78
CA GLY A 118 4.25 -9.80 22.75
C GLY A 118 4.21 -11.29 22.43
N ARG A 119 3.52 -11.71 21.37
CA ARG A 119 3.40 -13.12 20.94
C ARG A 119 4.14 -13.40 19.65
N ILE A 120 4.01 -12.53 18.68
CA ILE A 120 4.56 -12.66 17.32
C ILE A 120 5.27 -11.36 16.97
N ALA A 121 6.47 -11.43 16.40
CA ALA A 121 7.17 -10.27 15.87
C ALA A 121 6.39 -9.71 14.65
N VAL A 122 6.23 -8.38 14.57
CA VAL A 122 5.54 -7.75 13.44
C VAL A 122 6.44 -6.71 12.79
N GLY A 123 6.33 -6.59 11.46
CA GLY A 123 7.05 -5.61 10.66
C GLY A 123 6.29 -5.24 9.41
N VAL A 124 6.82 -4.29 8.68
CA VAL A 124 6.26 -3.77 7.42
C VAL A 124 7.27 -3.96 6.30
N VAL A 125 6.78 -4.41 5.12
CA VAL A 125 7.52 -4.35 3.85
C VAL A 125 6.62 -3.73 2.78
N SER A 126 6.99 -2.56 2.27
CA SER A 126 6.16 -1.77 1.34
C SER A 126 6.95 -1.23 0.15
N ASN A 127 6.30 -1.18 -1.02
CA ASN A 127 6.82 -0.51 -2.22
C ASN A 127 6.59 1.00 -2.14
N SER A 128 7.28 1.68 -1.23
CA SER A 128 7.14 3.11 -0.97
C SER A 128 8.45 3.65 -0.38
N SER A 129 8.45 4.88 0.16
CA SER A 129 9.52 5.39 1.00
C SER A 129 9.18 5.22 2.49
N ARG A 130 10.22 5.01 3.32
CA ARG A 130 10.07 4.83 4.77
C ARG A 130 9.42 6.05 5.43
N SER A 131 9.84 7.26 5.02
CA SER A 131 9.27 8.50 5.56
C SER A 131 7.76 8.59 5.33
N HIS A 132 7.28 8.20 4.14
CA HIS A 132 5.87 8.22 3.78
C HIS A 132 5.08 7.18 4.59
N GLN A 133 5.54 5.93 4.68
CA GLN A 133 4.83 4.89 5.42
C GLN A 133 4.84 5.11 6.92
N VAL A 134 5.96 5.57 7.49
CA VAL A 134 6.02 5.95 8.92
C VAL A 134 5.08 7.10 9.24
N GLY A 135 5.00 8.12 8.37
CA GLY A 135 4.04 9.23 8.53
C GLY A 135 2.59 8.73 8.53
N LYS A 136 2.23 7.90 7.57
CA LYS A 136 0.90 7.31 7.42
C LYS A 136 0.52 6.44 8.64
N LEU A 137 1.38 5.49 9.01
CA LEU A 137 1.18 4.62 10.17
C LEU A 137 1.07 5.40 11.49
N ARG A 138 1.82 6.51 11.62
CA ARG A 138 1.71 7.41 12.77
C ARG A 138 0.35 8.10 12.80
N THR A 139 -0.11 8.63 11.67
CA THR A 139 -1.40 9.33 11.57
C THR A 139 -2.57 8.43 11.95
N VAL A 140 -2.54 7.16 11.55
CA VAL A 140 -3.60 6.18 11.87
C VAL A 140 -3.37 5.43 13.20
N GLY A 141 -2.33 5.77 13.96
CA GLY A 141 -2.06 5.19 15.30
C GLY A 141 -1.42 3.80 15.30
N LEU A 142 -1.05 3.24 14.16
CA LEU A 142 -0.51 1.88 14.06
C LEU A 142 1.02 1.78 14.22
N LEU A 143 1.76 2.88 14.09
CA LEU A 143 3.23 2.88 14.16
C LEU A 143 3.81 2.23 15.43
N PRO A 144 3.23 2.40 16.63
CA PRO A 144 3.79 1.81 17.84
C PRO A 144 3.93 0.28 17.82
N HIS A 145 3.11 -0.43 17.04
CA HIS A 145 3.20 -1.89 16.91
C HIS A 145 4.46 -2.35 16.18
N PHE A 146 4.99 -1.54 15.26
CA PHE A 146 6.11 -1.90 14.39
C PHE A 146 7.46 -1.37 14.88
N GLY A 147 7.48 -0.29 15.65
CA GLY A 147 8.73 0.37 16.07
C GLY A 147 9.61 0.72 14.86
N GLU A 148 10.83 0.19 14.83
CA GLU A 148 11.77 0.38 13.72
C GLU A 148 11.61 -0.64 12.59
N ALA A 149 10.75 -1.65 12.74
CA ALA A 149 10.59 -2.74 11.76
C ALA A 149 9.73 -2.30 10.55
N VAL A 150 10.15 -1.23 9.88
CA VAL A 150 9.53 -0.69 8.65
C VAL A 150 10.58 -0.65 7.55
N LEU A 151 10.46 -1.55 6.56
CA LEU A 151 11.31 -1.65 5.39
C LEU A 151 10.54 -1.17 4.15
N CYS A 152 11.16 -0.29 3.37
CA CYS A 152 10.56 0.23 2.16
C CYS A 152 11.51 0.13 0.97
N SER A 153 10.94 -0.07 -0.23
CA SER A 153 11.71 -0.30 -1.46
C SER A 153 12.57 0.88 -1.87
N ALA A 154 12.16 2.12 -1.57
CA ALA A 154 12.92 3.30 -1.95
C ALA A 154 14.30 3.35 -1.27
N GLU A 155 14.40 2.95 -0.01
CA GLU A 155 15.65 2.90 0.73
C GLU A 155 16.39 1.57 0.55
N PHE A 156 15.64 0.47 0.33
CA PHE A 156 16.24 -0.85 0.09
C PHE A 156 16.83 -0.99 -1.30
N GLY A 157 16.23 -0.31 -2.30
CA GLY A 157 16.71 -0.32 -3.69
C GLY A 157 16.06 -1.39 -4.58
N THR A 158 15.28 -2.33 -4.01
CA THR A 158 14.59 -3.39 -4.77
C THR A 158 13.14 -3.50 -4.31
N PRO A 159 12.15 -3.39 -5.21
CA PRO A 159 10.74 -3.48 -4.84
C PRO A 159 10.23 -4.92 -4.76
N LYS A 160 9.10 -5.15 -4.09
CA LYS A 160 8.27 -6.34 -4.29
C LYS A 160 7.84 -6.42 -5.76
N PRO A 161 7.75 -7.58 -6.40
CA PRO A 161 7.78 -8.93 -5.82
C PRO A 161 9.16 -9.58 -5.73
N HIS A 162 10.27 -8.86 -5.90
CA HIS A 162 11.59 -9.44 -5.80
C HIS A 162 11.84 -10.09 -4.43
N PRO A 163 12.35 -11.35 -4.37
CA PRO A 163 12.51 -12.08 -3.11
C PRO A 163 13.37 -11.37 -2.06
N GLU A 164 14.36 -10.59 -2.51
CA GLU A 164 15.35 -9.94 -1.67
C GLU A 164 14.73 -9.02 -0.61
N ILE A 165 13.67 -8.28 -0.96
CA ILE A 165 13.04 -7.36 0.00
C ILE A 165 12.24 -8.11 1.08
N PHE A 166 11.65 -9.27 0.75
CA PHE A 166 10.96 -10.12 1.72
C PHE A 166 11.96 -10.77 2.68
N LEU A 167 13.10 -11.25 2.16
CA LEU A 167 14.17 -11.84 2.97
C LEU A 167 14.77 -10.79 3.90
N ALA A 168 15.04 -9.59 3.42
CA ALA A 168 15.48 -8.47 4.27
C ALA A 168 14.44 -8.11 5.36
N GLY A 169 13.15 -8.25 5.06
CA GLY A 169 12.10 -8.13 6.07
C GLY A 169 12.18 -9.23 7.13
N CYS A 170 12.49 -10.46 6.75
CA CYS A 170 12.72 -11.57 7.69
C CYS A 170 13.94 -11.31 8.58
N ASP A 171 15.04 -10.82 8.00
CA ASP A 171 16.26 -10.44 8.73
C ASP A 171 15.97 -9.32 9.75
N LEU A 172 15.13 -8.34 9.38
CA LEU A 172 14.71 -7.28 10.28
C LEU A 172 13.94 -7.80 11.51
N LEU A 173 13.22 -8.92 11.36
CA LEU A 173 12.55 -9.61 12.48
C LEU A 173 13.48 -10.61 13.22
N GLY A 174 14.68 -10.90 12.68
CA GLY A 174 15.57 -11.92 13.21
C GLY A 174 15.04 -13.35 13.08
N LEU A 175 14.26 -13.63 12.02
CA LEU A 175 13.57 -14.89 11.81
C LEU A 175 13.86 -15.47 10.41
N PRO A 176 13.98 -16.80 10.27
CA PRO A 176 14.10 -17.42 8.97
C PRO A 176 12.75 -17.39 8.21
N PRO A 177 12.77 -17.35 6.86
CA PRO A 177 11.56 -17.14 6.04
C PRO A 177 10.40 -18.11 6.35
N GLU A 178 10.71 -19.38 6.62
CA GLU A 178 9.71 -20.41 6.92
C GLU A 178 8.96 -20.21 8.25
N GLN A 179 9.43 -19.31 9.11
CA GLN A 179 8.78 -18.91 10.37
C GLN A 179 8.07 -17.56 10.25
N VAL A 180 8.10 -16.92 9.06
CA VAL A 180 7.49 -15.62 8.81
C VAL A 180 6.30 -15.77 7.88
N ALA A 181 5.19 -15.13 8.22
CA ALA A 181 4.07 -14.91 7.32
C ALA A 181 4.21 -13.54 6.66
N TYR A 182 3.68 -13.40 5.46
CA TYR A 182 3.51 -12.12 4.78
C TYR A 182 2.04 -11.93 4.39
N VAL A 183 1.54 -10.71 4.55
CA VAL A 183 0.16 -10.34 4.24
C VAL A 183 0.13 -9.07 3.41
N GLY A 184 -0.53 -9.09 2.25
CA GLY A 184 -0.75 -7.93 1.40
C GLY A 184 -1.95 -8.12 0.48
N ASP A 185 -2.38 -7.03 -0.15
CA ASP A 185 -3.61 -6.97 -0.97
C ASP A 185 -3.39 -7.30 -2.45
N ARG A 186 -2.12 -7.30 -2.93
CA ARG A 186 -1.82 -7.55 -4.33
C ARG A 186 -1.39 -8.99 -4.57
N TRP A 187 -2.19 -9.71 -5.37
CA TRP A 187 -1.94 -11.11 -5.67
C TRP A 187 -0.53 -11.39 -6.23
N ASP A 188 -0.17 -10.65 -7.28
CA ASP A 188 1.09 -10.81 -8.01
C ASP A 188 2.32 -10.31 -7.24
N VAL A 189 2.17 -9.21 -6.52
CA VAL A 189 3.26 -8.52 -5.82
C VAL A 189 3.49 -9.10 -4.44
N ASP A 190 2.43 -9.28 -3.66
CA ASP A 190 2.48 -9.70 -2.25
C ASP A 190 2.32 -11.21 -2.11
N GLY A 191 1.23 -11.75 -2.68
CA GLY A 191 0.91 -13.17 -2.56
C GLY A 191 1.98 -14.06 -3.18
N LEU A 192 2.18 -13.92 -4.49
CA LEU A 192 3.15 -14.72 -5.22
C LEU A 192 4.59 -14.35 -4.82
N GLY A 193 4.91 -13.06 -4.66
CA GLY A 193 6.25 -12.63 -4.27
C GLY A 193 6.69 -13.19 -2.93
N ALA A 194 5.86 -13.14 -1.90
CA ALA A 194 6.17 -13.69 -0.59
C ALA A 194 6.29 -15.22 -0.62
N ARG A 195 5.41 -15.92 -1.36
CA ARG A 195 5.51 -17.37 -1.56
C ARG A 195 6.85 -17.75 -2.19
N ASP A 196 7.25 -17.05 -3.24
CA ASP A 196 8.47 -17.34 -3.99
C ASP A 196 9.74 -17.02 -3.19
N ALA A 197 9.64 -16.11 -2.21
CA ALA A 197 10.66 -15.85 -1.21
C ALA A 197 10.68 -16.89 -0.05
N GLY A 198 9.77 -17.87 -0.03
CA GLY A 198 9.72 -18.94 0.97
C GLY A 198 8.95 -18.62 2.25
N LEU A 199 8.23 -17.50 2.29
CA LEU A 199 7.37 -17.12 3.40
C LEU A 199 6.00 -17.81 3.31
N ARG A 200 5.27 -17.85 4.43
CA ARG A 200 3.85 -18.23 4.41
C ARG A 200 3.04 -17.07 3.91
N ALA A 201 2.65 -17.11 2.62
CA ALA A 201 1.97 -16.03 1.95
C ALA A 201 0.46 -16.02 2.20
N TYR A 202 -0.08 -14.84 2.51
CA TYR A 202 -1.49 -14.53 2.62
C TYR A 202 -1.84 -13.40 1.65
N TRP A 203 -2.81 -13.65 0.78
CA TRP A 203 -3.40 -12.60 -0.04
C TRP A 203 -4.68 -12.10 0.61
N LEU A 204 -4.69 -10.84 0.99
CA LEU A 204 -5.86 -10.17 1.54
C LEU A 204 -6.75 -9.67 0.40
N ASN A 205 -7.76 -10.44 0.07
CA ASN A 205 -8.82 -10.04 -0.86
C ASN A 205 -10.08 -9.70 -0.06
N ARG A 206 -10.29 -8.44 0.25
CA ARG A 206 -11.42 -7.99 1.09
C ARG A 206 -12.80 -8.25 0.47
N ALA A 207 -12.88 -8.59 -0.81
CA ALA A 207 -14.11 -9.06 -1.47
C ALA A 207 -14.33 -10.57 -1.33
N ALA A 208 -13.32 -11.34 -0.87
CA ALA A 208 -13.45 -12.77 -0.72
C ALA A 208 -14.32 -13.16 0.48
N ASN A 209 -15.10 -14.21 0.33
CA ASN A 209 -15.87 -14.82 1.42
C ASN A 209 -15.08 -16.01 1.99
N GLY A 210 -14.62 -15.87 3.26
CA GLY A 210 -13.92 -16.93 3.98
C GLY A 210 -12.43 -17.05 3.60
N THR A 211 -11.89 -18.26 3.83
CA THR A 211 -10.49 -18.57 3.56
C THR A 211 -10.40 -19.68 2.51
N ALA A 212 -9.52 -19.48 1.53
CA ALA A 212 -9.24 -20.44 0.47
C ALA A 212 -7.72 -20.59 0.28
N ARG A 213 -7.28 -21.55 -0.54
CA ARG A 213 -5.87 -21.69 -0.93
C ARG A 213 -5.76 -21.79 -2.44
N GLN A 214 -4.88 -20.97 -3.01
CA GLN A 214 -4.60 -20.92 -4.45
C GLN A 214 -3.10 -20.77 -4.66
N ASP A 215 -2.51 -21.60 -5.53
CA ASP A 215 -1.09 -21.54 -5.92
C ASP A 215 -0.09 -21.42 -4.74
N GLY A 216 -0.38 -22.09 -3.62
CA GLY A 216 0.44 -22.03 -2.42
C GLY A 216 0.19 -20.83 -1.51
N VAL A 217 -0.61 -19.85 -1.95
CA VAL A 217 -1.02 -18.66 -1.19
C VAL A 217 -2.35 -18.91 -0.49
N THR A 218 -2.48 -18.45 0.76
CA THR A 218 -3.75 -18.48 1.48
C THR A 218 -4.53 -17.20 1.20
N VAL A 219 -5.73 -17.30 0.64
CA VAL A 219 -6.62 -16.16 0.41
C VAL A 219 -7.44 -15.92 1.67
N ILE A 220 -7.47 -14.69 2.14
CA ILE A 220 -8.28 -14.27 3.31
C ILE A 220 -9.11 -13.04 2.97
N GLY A 221 -10.32 -12.94 3.52
CA GLY A 221 -11.21 -11.79 3.34
C GLY A 221 -11.02 -10.68 4.38
N SER A 222 -10.33 -10.97 5.47
CA SER A 222 -10.09 -10.04 6.58
C SER A 222 -8.81 -10.41 7.33
N LEU A 223 -8.17 -9.43 7.93
CA LEU A 223 -7.02 -9.62 8.80
C LEU A 223 -7.37 -10.44 10.06
N THR A 224 -8.62 -10.48 10.47
CA THR A 224 -9.07 -11.31 11.62
C THR A 224 -8.79 -12.80 11.44
N ALA A 225 -8.65 -13.29 10.20
CA ALA A 225 -8.26 -14.67 9.91
C ALA A 225 -6.87 -15.05 10.45
N LEU A 226 -6.03 -14.06 10.76
CA LEU A 226 -4.66 -14.24 11.28
C LEU A 226 -4.59 -14.29 12.82
N SER A 227 -5.69 -14.05 13.52
CA SER A 227 -5.70 -14.02 15.00
C SER A 227 -5.36 -15.36 15.65
N ALA A 228 -5.45 -16.45 14.88
CA ALA A 228 -5.13 -17.81 15.33
C ALA A 228 -3.64 -18.20 15.15
N LEU A 229 -2.80 -17.32 14.57
CA LEU A 229 -1.35 -17.49 14.45
C LEU A 229 -0.65 -17.08 15.76
#